data_f58abfb6d488ff349de231bf89fe9876
#
_entry.id   f58abfb6d488ff349de231bf89fe9876
#
_cell.length_a   1.000
_cell.length_b   1.000
_cell.length_c   1.000
_cell.angle_alpha   90.00
_cell.angle_beta   90.00
_cell.angle_gamma   90.00
#
_symmetry.space_group_name_H-M   'P 1'
#
loop_
_entity.id
_entity.type
_entity.pdbx_description
1 polymer ?
#
loop_
_entity_poly.entity_id
_entity_poly.type
_entity_poly.pdbx_seq_one_letter_code
_entity_poly.pdbx_strand_id
1 'polypeptide(L)'
;MTNDQGDNRQNAAVHAPRTPSQQETHEHHHGHAAPQQLSQKPYIIGITVNLIFVLSELVFAKIAHSTALFADAFHNLSDVLALVIAWLAVLVFAIKATKKKTYGWHNVSILASIFNMILLLFAVGTIFIEGVRDLIAPGQVHTNGTIITIVAAIGIVVNLSTALLFKISGTPDEHGHQHGQDLNAKTAYLHLLSDAGVSIGVILAGWLIDLTGWQLIDPIVSLIIGVIILASAWPVMRETVNLAINAVPETVNEVAISEYLVNQEGVLAMHDLHIWPLSTTETALTVHLSVDDYVFDDDHGQEFLTRIEGDLKADFAIQHVTIQLEAAEHKENCNVI
;
A
#
# COMPACT_ATOMS: atom_id res chain seq x y z
N MET A 1 -25.85 72.84 -70.51
CA MET A 1 -27.15 73.02 -69.75
C MET A 1 -27.15 71.87 -68.70
N THR A 2 -27.20 72.34 -67.46
CA THR A 2 -27.65 71.70 -66.23
C THR A 2 -26.83 70.47 -65.77
N ASN A 3 -25.90 70.68 -64.87
CA ASN A 3 -25.97 70.73 -63.44
C ASN A 3 -26.76 69.55 -62.84
N ASP A 4 -26.14 68.64 -62.13
CA ASP A 4 -26.55 68.36 -60.78
C ASP A 4 -25.41 67.79 -59.93
N GLN A 5 -25.26 68.38 -58.74
CA GLN A 5 -24.34 68.01 -57.68
C GLN A 5 -25.06 67.00 -56.80
N GLY A 6 -24.46 65.85 -56.52
CA GLY A 6 -24.94 64.83 -55.56
C GLY A 6 -23.99 64.75 -54.38
N ASP A 7 -24.51 65.15 -53.27
CA ASP A 7 -24.03 65.36 -51.92
C ASP A 7 -23.41 64.10 -51.30
N ASN A 8 -22.16 64.19 -50.86
CA ASN A 8 -21.40 63.14 -50.19
C ASN A 8 -21.51 63.34 -48.65
N ARG A 9 -22.53 62.74 -48.03
CA ARG A 9 -22.63 62.68 -46.57
C ARG A 9 -22.03 61.44 -46.01
N GLN A 10 -20.86 61.62 -45.43
CA GLN A 10 -20.17 60.65 -44.58
C GLN A 10 -21.01 60.33 -43.33
N ASN A 11 -21.47 59.08 -43.20
CA ASN A 11 -22.02 58.56 -41.96
C ASN A 11 -20.87 58.06 -41.06
N ALA A 12 -20.53 58.87 -40.07
CA ALA A 12 -19.73 58.49 -38.97
C ALA A 12 -20.53 57.54 -38.05
N ALA A 13 -20.25 56.25 -38.11
CA ALA A 13 -20.76 55.26 -37.16
C ALA A 13 -20.01 55.39 -35.83
N VAL A 14 -20.72 55.83 -34.80
CA VAL A 14 -20.27 55.93 -33.44
C VAL A 14 -20.03 54.51 -32.90
N HIS A 15 -18.75 54.17 -32.56
CA HIS A 15 -18.40 52.95 -31.83
C HIS A 15 -18.92 53.05 -30.42
N ALA A 16 -19.96 52.26 -30.10
CA ALA A 16 -20.34 51.96 -28.75
C ALA A 16 -19.27 50.99 -28.09
N PRO A 17 -18.93 51.15 -26.80
CA PRO A 17 -17.96 50.27 -26.15
C PRO A 17 -18.58 48.88 -26.01
N ARG A 18 -17.83 47.86 -26.50
CA ARG A 18 -18.15 46.44 -26.27
C ARG A 18 -17.97 46.13 -24.80
N THR A 19 -19.00 45.64 -24.16
CA THR A 19 -18.96 44.96 -22.86
C THR A 19 -17.97 43.80 -22.91
N PRO A 20 -17.15 43.58 -21.83
CA PRO A 20 -16.25 42.42 -21.78
C PRO A 20 -17.10 41.16 -21.82
N SER A 21 -16.91 40.35 -22.86
CA SER A 21 -17.40 38.97 -22.90
C SER A 21 -16.83 38.23 -21.70
N GLN A 22 -17.71 37.57 -20.96
CA GLN A 22 -17.37 36.63 -19.90
C GLN A 22 -16.34 35.65 -20.45
N GLN A 23 -15.13 35.72 -19.92
CA GLN A 23 -14.15 34.63 -20.02
C GLN A 23 -14.76 33.48 -19.25
N GLU A 24 -15.28 32.49 -19.96
CA GLU A 24 -15.50 31.17 -19.41
C GLU A 24 -14.13 30.64 -19.02
N THR A 25 -13.84 30.68 -17.72
CA THR A 25 -12.74 29.94 -17.14
C THR A 25 -13.09 28.46 -17.31
N HIS A 26 -12.53 27.83 -18.32
CA HIS A 26 -12.42 26.37 -18.35
C HIS A 26 -11.54 25.97 -17.15
N GLU A 27 -12.16 25.76 -16.00
CA GLU A 27 -11.55 24.96 -14.94
C GLU A 27 -11.36 23.55 -15.51
N HIS A 28 -10.16 23.26 -15.93
CA HIS A 28 -9.72 21.87 -16.14
C HIS A 28 -9.74 21.20 -14.76
N HIS A 29 -10.89 20.68 -14.38
CA HIS A 29 -10.99 19.68 -13.35
C HIS A 29 -10.22 18.46 -13.88
N HIS A 30 -8.95 18.34 -13.49
CA HIS A 30 -8.27 17.06 -13.44
C HIS A 30 -9.11 16.22 -12.45
N GLY A 31 -10.07 15.48 -13.01
CA GLY A 31 -10.85 14.53 -12.24
C GLY A 31 -9.92 13.42 -11.77
N HIS A 32 -9.31 13.62 -10.61
CA HIS A 32 -8.88 12.50 -9.82
C HIS A 32 -10.15 11.65 -9.64
N ALA A 33 -10.17 10.46 -10.24
CA ALA A 33 -11.22 9.50 -9.97
C ALA A 33 -11.27 9.39 -8.44
N ALA A 34 -12.34 9.92 -7.84
CA ALA A 34 -12.53 9.85 -6.40
C ALA A 34 -12.36 8.37 -6.05
N PRO A 35 -11.52 8.01 -5.07
CA PRO A 35 -11.40 6.63 -4.63
C PRO A 35 -12.84 6.19 -4.39
N GLN A 36 -13.25 5.09 -5.03
CA GLN A 36 -14.57 4.50 -4.81
C GLN A 36 -14.78 4.52 -3.31
N GLN A 37 -15.91 5.09 -2.84
CA GLN A 37 -16.21 5.18 -1.41
C GLN A 37 -16.34 3.74 -0.89
N LEU A 38 -15.18 3.14 -0.58
CA LEU A 38 -15.10 1.85 0.07
C LEU A 38 -15.90 1.96 1.37
N SER A 39 -16.88 1.09 1.52
CA SER A 39 -17.69 1.07 2.73
C SER A 39 -16.75 0.87 3.93
N GLN A 40 -16.62 1.85 4.80
CA GLN A 40 -15.75 1.78 5.98
C GLN A 40 -16.26 0.75 7.00
N LYS A 41 -17.51 0.32 6.89
CA LYS A 41 -18.16 -0.60 7.85
C LYS A 41 -17.45 -1.95 8.00
N PRO A 42 -17.06 -2.67 6.91
CA PRO A 42 -16.37 -3.95 7.04
C PRO A 42 -15.03 -3.83 7.77
N TYR A 43 -14.26 -2.76 7.50
CA TYR A 43 -12.99 -2.50 8.19
C TYR A 43 -13.21 -2.28 9.69
N ILE A 44 -14.14 -1.40 10.07
CA ILE A 44 -14.44 -1.11 11.47
C ILE A 44 -14.92 -2.37 12.20
N ILE A 45 -15.80 -3.15 11.58
CA ILE A 45 -16.31 -4.40 12.18
C ILE A 45 -15.17 -5.42 12.31
N GLY A 46 -14.41 -5.64 11.24
CA GLY A 46 -13.30 -6.59 11.23
C GLY A 46 -12.23 -6.23 12.28
N ILE A 47 -11.78 -4.98 12.30
CA ILE A 47 -10.81 -4.49 13.29
C ILE A 47 -11.35 -4.65 14.71
N THR A 48 -12.60 -4.27 14.97
CA THR A 48 -13.19 -4.31 16.32
C THR A 48 -13.31 -5.76 16.82
N VAL A 49 -13.84 -6.66 16.01
CA VAL A 49 -14.01 -8.08 16.37
C VAL A 49 -12.67 -8.75 16.62
N ASN A 50 -11.70 -8.57 15.71
CA ASN A 50 -10.38 -9.15 15.86
C ASN A 50 -9.61 -8.54 17.05
N LEU A 51 -9.71 -7.23 17.28
CA LEU A 51 -9.06 -6.58 18.42
C LEU A 51 -9.59 -7.12 19.75
N ILE A 52 -10.92 -7.27 19.88
CA ILE A 52 -11.54 -7.86 21.09
C ILE A 52 -11.06 -9.30 21.26
N PHE A 53 -11.00 -10.08 20.18
CA PHE A 53 -10.51 -11.45 20.24
C PHE A 53 -9.05 -11.50 20.67
N VAL A 54 -8.15 -10.76 20.05
CA VAL A 54 -6.71 -10.71 20.38
C VAL A 54 -6.46 -10.29 21.82
N LEU A 55 -7.17 -9.26 22.31
CA LEU A 55 -7.06 -8.86 23.72
C LEU A 55 -7.51 -9.98 24.67
N SER A 56 -8.58 -10.70 24.32
CA SER A 56 -9.05 -11.86 25.08
C SER A 56 -8.03 -13.00 25.03
N GLU A 57 -7.46 -13.27 23.85
CA GLU A 57 -6.45 -14.29 23.63
C GLU A 57 -5.18 -14.04 24.45
N LEU A 58 -4.68 -12.80 24.50
CA LEU A 58 -3.55 -12.40 25.34
C LEU A 58 -3.81 -12.63 26.83
N VAL A 59 -5.04 -12.34 27.29
CA VAL A 59 -5.44 -12.61 28.68
C VAL A 59 -5.46 -14.11 28.96
N PHE A 60 -6.06 -14.90 28.07
CA PHE A 60 -6.14 -16.36 28.25
C PHE A 60 -4.77 -17.04 28.06
N ALA A 61 -3.89 -16.53 27.16
CA ALA A 61 -2.52 -16.99 27.06
C ALA A 61 -1.77 -16.88 28.41
N LYS A 62 -1.95 -15.73 29.08
CA LYS A 62 -1.38 -15.51 30.42
C LYS A 62 -1.99 -16.41 31.47
N ILE A 63 -3.32 -16.63 31.47
CA ILE A 63 -4.02 -17.52 32.41
C ILE A 63 -3.63 -18.97 32.18
N ALA A 64 -3.49 -19.39 30.93
CA ALA A 64 -3.08 -20.74 30.54
C ALA A 64 -1.58 -20.98 30.74
N HIS A 65 -0.81 -19.94 31.01
CA HIS A 65 0.66 -19.96 30.99
C HIS A 65 1.24 -20.59 29.73
N SER A 66 0.70 -20.19 28.57
CA SER A 66 1.07 -20.75 27.26
C SER A 66 1.80 -19.72 26.42
N THR A 67 3.06 -20.04 26.08
CA THR A 67 3.86 -19.26 25.13
C THR A 67 3.41 -19.49 23.70
N ALA A 68 2.85 -20.65 23.36
CA ALA A 68 2.30 -20.93 22.04
C ALA A 68 1.03 -20.11 21.76
N LEU A 69 0.10 -20.02 22.73
CA LEU A 69 -1.08 -19.18 22.60
C LEU A 69 -0.72 -17.68 22.57
N PHE A 70 0.32 -17.29 23.30
CA PHE A 70 0.84 -15.93 23.25
C PHE A 70 1.43 -15.58 21.87
N ALA A 71 2.12 -16.53 21.24
CA ALA A 71 2.64 -16.38 19.89
C ALA A 71 1.51 -16.21 18.85
N ASP A 72 0.45 -17.02 18.94
CA ASP A 72 -0.73 -16.92 18.09
C ASP A 72 -1.42 -15.55 18.27
N ALA A 73 -1.61 -15.09 19.51
CA ALA A 73 -2.18 -13.78 19.80
C ALA A 73 -1.38 -12.60 19.18
N PHE A 74 -0.04 -12.65 19.20
CA PHE A 74 0.77 -11.61 18.57
C PHE A 74 0.76 -11.67 17.05
N HIS A 75 0.64 -12.85 16.45
CA HIS A 75 0.40 -13.01 15.04
C HIS A 75 -0.91 -12.33 14.64
N ASN A 76 -2.01 -12.69 15.30
CA ASN A 76 -3.32 -12.09 15.10
C ASN A 76 -3.34 -10.56 15.36
N LEU A 77 -2.53 -10.06 16.32
CA LEU A 77 -2.36 -8.63 16.56
C LEU A 77 -1.71 -7.93 15.36
N SER A 78 -0.70 -8.55 14.73
CA SER A 78 -0.05 -8.03 13.54
C SER A 78 -1.04 -7.89 12.39
N ASP A 79 -1.94 -8.85 12.21
CA ASP A 79 -2.98 -8.82 11.18
C ASP A 79 -4.01 -7.71 11.44
N VAL A 80 -4.41 -7.52 12.70
CA VAL A 80 -5.26 -6.38 13.08
C VAL A 80 -4.58 -5.06 12.79
N LEU A 81 -3.27 -4.93 13.08
CA LEU A 81 -2.52 -3.71 12.79
C LEU A 81 -2.38 -3.47 11.29
N ALA A 82 -2.20 -4.52 10.48
CA ALA A 82 -2.21 -4.42 9.03
C ALA A 82 -3.56 -3.88 8.50
N LEU A 83 -4.70 -4.39 9.02
CA LEU A 83 -6.03 -3.86 8.70
C LEU A 83 -6.20 -2.39 9.13
N VAL A 84 -5.67 -2.01 10.29
CA VAL A 84 -5.69 -0.61 10.75
C VAL A 84 -4.86 0.28 9.82
N ILE A 85 -3.69 -0.19 9.37
CA ILE A 85 -2.81 0.54 8.44
C ILE A 85 -3.53 0.74 7.10
N ALA A 86 -4.15 -0.31 6.55
CA ALA A 86 -4.92 -0.23 5.32
C ALA A 86 -6.09 0.76 5.45
N TRP A 87 -6.83 0.71 6.55
CA TRP A 87 -7.90 1.66 6.82
C TRP A 87 -7.40 3.11 7.00
N LEU A 88 -6.29 3.30 7.74
CA LEU A 88 -5.65 4.62 7.90
C LEU A 88 -5.16 5.18 6.56
N ALA A 89 -4.62 4.35 5.66
CA ALA A 89 -4.23 4.78 4.34
C ALA A 89 -5.41 5.42 3.60
N VAL A 90 -6.58 4.77 3.58
CA VAL A 90 -7.81 5.32 2.97
C VAL A 90 -8.20 6.67 3.59
N LEU A 91 -8.09 6.83 4.91
CA LEU A 91 -8.42 8.10 5.59
C LEU A 91 -7.39 9.20 5.28
N VAL A 92 -6.12 8.84 5.23
CA VAL A 92 -5.01 9.78 5.00
C VAL A 92 -5.04 10.32 3.57
N PHE A 93 -5.43 9.53 2.57
CA PHE A 93 -5.65 9.99 1.19
C PHE A 93 -6.72 11.08 1.09
N ALA A 94 -7.69 11.09 1.99
CA ALA A 94 -8.71 12.14 2.03
C ALA A 94 -8.21 13.48 2.59
N ILE A 95 -7.02 13.51 3.23
CA ILE A 95 -6.45 14.71 3.84
C ILE A 95 -5.68 15.50 2.77
N LYS A 96 -6.15 16.69 2.47
CA LYS A 96 -5.51 17.56 1.47
C LYS A 96 -4.06 17.90 1.87
N ALA A 97 -3.21 17.97 0.85
CA ALA A 97 -1.84 18.46 0.98
C ALA A 97 -1.82 19.88 1.60
N THR A 98 -0.75 20.19 2.32
CA THR A 98 -0.55 21.50 2.96
C THR A 98 0.74 22.14 2.44
N LYS A 99 0.93 23.46 2.66
CA LYS A 99 2.16 24.17 2.26
C LYS A 99 3.44 23.56 2.85
N LYS A 100 3.36 22.85 3.98
CA LYS A 100 4.51 22.19 4.64
C LYS A 100 4.65 20.72 4.27
N LYS A 101 3.57 20.09 3.79
CA LYS A 101 3.51 18.68 3.38
C LYS A 101 2.87 18.65 2.00
N THR A 102 3.67 18.87 0.99
CA THR A 102 3.21 19.04 -0.40
C THR A 102 2.64 17.76 -0.99
N TYR A 103 3.19 16.59 -0.60
CA TYR A 103 2.61 15.28 -0.91
C TYR A 103 1.57 14.82 0.14
N GLY A 104 1.13 15.71 1.07
CA GLY A 104 0.18 15.32 2.10
C GLY A 104 0.79 14.44 3.20
N TRP A 105 0.04 13.42 3.60
CA TRP A 105 0.41 12.50 4.66
C TRP A 105 0.66 11.06 4.16
N HIS A 106 0.90 10.89 2.87
CA HIS A 106 1.01 9.59 2.21
C HIS A 106 2.06 8.68 2.85
N ASN A 107 3.22 9.23 3.24
CA ASN A 107 4.29 8.47 3.90
C ASN A 107 3.91 7.90 5.29
N VAL A 108 2.77 8.31 5.87
CA VAL A 108 2.32 7.77 7.16
C VAL A 108 2.04 6.27 7.06
N SER A 109 1.60 5.77 5.91
CA SER A 109 1.39 4.33 5.69
C SER A 109 2.71 3.54 5.78
N ILE A 110 3.80 4.05 5.22
CA ILE A 110 5.14 3.43 5.32
C ILE A 110 5.62 3.43 6.78
N LEU A 111 5.48 4.56 7.48
CA LEU A 111 5.86 4.65 8.90
C LEU A 111 5.03 3.71 9.78
N ALA A 112 3.74 3.55 9.51
CA ALA A 112 2.88 2.62 10.22
C ALA A 112 3.29 1.17 9.96
N SER A 113 3.67 0.81 8.73
CA SER A 113 4.20 -0.51 8.39
C SER A 113 5.53 -0.80 9.12
N ILE A 114 6.44 0.19 9.22
CA ILE A 114 7.67 0.07 10.01
C ILE A 114 7.35 -0.19 11.48
N PHE A 115 6.40 0.56 12.03
CA PHE A 115 5.99 0.39 13.43
C PHE A 115 5.43 -1.03 13.68
N ASN A 116 4.56 -1.52 12.78
CA ASN A 116 4.05 -2.89 12.86
C ASN A 116 5.18 -3.94 12.80
N MET A 117 6.14 -3.76 11.88
CA MET A 117 7.32 -4.62 11.77
C MET A 117 8.13 -4.68 13.07
N ILE A 118 8.38 -3.52 13.70
CA ILE A 118 9.12 -3.44 14.97
C ILE A 118 8.36 -4.17 16.07
N LEU A 119 7.04 -3.98 16.17
CA LEU A 119 6.21 -4.67 17.15
C LEU A 119 6.24 -6.19 16.96
N LEU A 120 6.15 -6.66 15.71
CA LEU A 120 6.23 -8.08 15.40
C LEU A 120 7.60 -8.67 15.80
N LEU A 121 8.70 -8.00 15.45
CA LEU A 121 10.04 -8.43 15.84
C LEU A 121 10.22 -8.48 17.35
N PHE A 122 9.69 -7.50 18.07
CA PHE A 122 9.70 -7.48 19.54
C PHE A 122 8.92 -8.67 20.09
N ALA A 123 7.72 -8.93 19.57
CA ALA A 123 6.88 -10.05 19.99
C ALA A 123 7.57 -11.40 19.74
N VAL A 124 8.10 -11.62 18.53
CA VAL A 124 8.83 -12.84 18.20
C VAL A 124 10.07 -13.00 19.09
N GLY A 125 10.80 -11.90 19.34
CA GLY A 125 11.93 -11.92 20.28
C GLY A 125 11.53 -12.36 21.71
N THR A 126 10.40 -11.88 22.24
CA THR A 126 9.90 -12.31 23.56
C THR A 126 9.49 -13.77 23.56
N ILE A 127 8.84 -14.27 22.51
CA ILE A 127 8.47 -15.68 22.34
C ILE A 127 9.72 -16.58 22.37
N PHE A 128 10.78 -16.19 21.66
CA PHE A 128 12.03 -16.94 21.67
C PHE A 128 12.69 -16.96 23.04
N ILE A 129 12.75 -15.82 23.74
CA ILE A 129 13.34 -15.73 25.08
C ILE A 129 12.55 -16.59 26.06
N GLU A 130 11.22 -16.49 26.09
CA GLU A 130 10.36 -17.25 27.00
C GLU A 130 10.38 -18.75 26.65
N GLY A 131 10.23 -19.11 25.37
CA GLY A 131 10.27 -20.50 24.94
C GLY A 131 11.59 -21.20 25.27
N VAL A 132 12.72 -20.54 25.05
CA VAL A 132 14.05 -21.09 25.42
C VAL A 132 14.19 -21.19 26.95
N ARG A 133 13.72 -20.20 27.71
CA ARG A 133 13.73 -20.22 29.17
C ARG A 133 12.93 -21.42 29.72
N ASP A 134 11.72 -21.66 29.17
CA ASP A 134 10.84 -22.74 29.62
C ASP A 134 11.39 -24.12 29.24
N LEU A 135 12.18 -24.23 28.15
CA LEU A 135 12.91 -25.45 27.80
C LEU A 135 14.08 -25.74 28.75
N ILE A 136 14.80 -24.70 29.22
CA ILE A 136 15.96 -24.86 30.10
C ILE A 136 15.56 -25.13 31.56
N ALA A 137 14.42 -24.55 31.99
CA ALA A 137 13.91 -24.67 33.34
C ALA A 137 12.51 -25.32 33.38
N PRO A 138 12.35 -26.56 32.89
CA PRO A 138 11.05 -27.22 32.83
C PRO A 138 10.47 -27.46 34.25
N GLY A 139 9.17 -27.28 34.37
CA GLY A 139 8.42 -27.64 35.60
C GLY A 139 8.13 -26.50 36.57
N GLN A 140 8.47 -25.25 36.23
CA GLN A 140 8.06 -24.09 37.04
C GLN A 140 6.63 -23.59 36.74
N VAL A 141 6.08 -23.96 35.56
CA VAL A 141 4.76 -23.51 35.10
C VAL A 141 3.96 -24.69 34.57
N HIS A 142 2.69 -24.80 35.00
CA HIS A 142 1.75 -25.78 34.47
C HIS A 142 0.87 -25.09 33.41
N THR A 143 1.05 -25.47 32.17
CA THR A 143 0.27 -25.00 31.03
C THR A 143 -1.07 -25.73 30.96
N ASN A 144 -2.16 -24.97 30.78
CA ASN A 144 -3.51 -25.53 30.70
C ASN A 144 -3.92 -25.78 29.23
N GLY A 145 -3.81 -27.02 28.79
CA GLY A 145 -4.07 -27.42 27.40
C GLY A 145 -5.54 -27.21 26.96
N THR A 146 -6.50 -27.39 27.89
CA THR A 146 -7.92 -27.17 27.59
C THR A 146 -8.19 -25.71 27.21
N ILE A 147 -7.63 -24.75 27.97
CA ILE A 147 -7.78 -23.31 27.64
C ILE A 147 -7.17 -23.01 26.29
N ILE A 148 -5.96 -23.52 26.04
CA ILE A 148 -5.27 -23.33 24.74
C ILE A 148 -6.15 -23.81 23.59
N THR A 149 -6.64 -25.05 23.69
CA THR A 149 -7.46 -25.68 22.63
C THR A 149 -8.75 -24.89 22.35
N ILE A 150 -9.46 -24.46 23.41
CA ILE A 150 -10.71 -23.70 23.24
C ILE A 150 -10.46 -22.33 22.62
N VAL A 151 -9.48 -21.59 23.13
CA VAL A 151 -9.20 -20.23 22.66
C VAL A 151 -8.70 -20.23 21.22
N ALA A 152 -7.78 -21.12 20.87
CA ALA A 152 -7.30 -21.25 19.48
C ALA A 152 -8.42 -21.70 18.51
N ALA A 153 -9.34 -22.57 18.95
CA ALA A 153 -10.51 -22.94 18.14
C ALA A 153 -11.44 -21.74 17.89
N ILE A 154 -11.66 -20.89 18.90
CA ILE A 154 -12.41 -19.63 18.73
C ILE A 154 -11.69 -18.72 17.75
N GLY A 155 -10.36 -18.62 17.80
CA GLY A 155 -9.52 -17.85 16.89
C GLY A 155 -9.75 -18.22 15.42
N ILE A 156 -9.73 -19.50 15.10
CA ILE A 156 -10.05 -19.98 13.73
C ILE A 156 -11.43 -19.50 13.27
N VAL A 157 -12.44 -19.57 14.14
CA VAL A 157 -13.80 -19.12 13.81
C VAL A 157 -13.83 -17.59 13.57
N VAL A 158 -13.16 -16.81 14.40
CA VAL A 158 -13.09 -15.35 14.26
C VAL A 158 -12.37 -14.96 12.97
N ASN A 159 -11.19 -15.53 12.71
CA ASN A 159 -10.40 -15.23 11.50
C ASN A 159 -11.16 -15.60 10.23
N LEU A 160 -11.78 -16.80 10.19
CA LEU A 160 -12.59 -17.23 9.05
C LEU A 160 -13.82 -16.32 8.83
N SER A 161 -14.49 -15.92 9.94
CA SER A 161 -15.66 -15.03 9.88
C SER A 161 -15.29 -13.65 9.33
N THR A 162 -14.14 -13.13 9.73
CA THR A 162 -13.61 -11.84 9.25
C THR A 162 -13.23 -11.92 7.76
N ALA A 163 -12.53 -12.97 7.35
CA ALA A 163 -12.20 -13.20 5.94
C ALA A 163 -13.45 -13.29 5.05
N LEU A 164 -14.50 -14.00 5.52
CA LEU A 164 -15.79 -14.07 4.82
C LEU A 164 -16.48 -12.70 4.76
N LEU A 165 -16.42 -11.91 5.83
CA LEU A 165 -16.98 -10.56 5.85
C LEU A 165 -16.37 -9.68 4.75
N PHE A 166 -15.03 -9.66 4.62
CA PHE A 166 -14.34 -8.90 3.59
C PHE A 166 -14.68 -9.39 2.18
N LYS A 167 -14.70 -10.69 1.97
CA LYS A 167 -15.07 -11.29 0.69
C LYS A 167 -16.49 -10.92 0.24
N ILE A 168 -17.46 -10.96 1.15
CA ILE A 168 -18.87 -10.63 0.84
C ILE A 168 -19.06 -9.11 0.63
N SER A 169 -18.28 -8.29 1.33
CA SER A 169 -18.39 -6.84 1.24
C SER A 169 -17.76 -6.25 -0.02
N GLY A 170 -17.11 -7.05 -0.85
CA GLY A 170 -16.46 -6.59 -2.09
C GLY A 170 -15.30 -5.62 -1.83
N THR A 171 -14.79 -5.56 -0.60
CA THR A 171 -13.55 -4.82 -0.32
C THR A 171 -12.41 -5.57 -0.98
N PRO A 172 -11.51 -4.89 -1.72
CA PRO A 172 -10.28 -5.54 -2.20
C PRO A 172 -9.54 -6.11 -0.99
N ASP A 173 -9.18 -7.38 -1.07
CA ASP A 173 -8.21 -7.94 -0.13
C ASP A 173 -6.96 -7.06 -0.17
N GLU A 174 -6.23 -6.95 0.93
CA GLU A 174 -5.11 -6.03 1.22
C GLU A 174 -4.02 -5.88 0.12
N HIS A 175 -4.15 -6.61 -0.99
CA HIS A 175 -3.24 -6.67 -2.12
C HIS A 175 -3.92 -6.29 -3.44
N GLY A 176 -4.72 -5.20 -3.42
CA GLY A 176 -5.50 -4.70 -4.56
C GLY A 176 -4.65 -4.20 -5.73
N HIS A 177 -4.16 -5.09 -6.58
CA HIS A 177 -3.67 -4.78 -7.91
C HIS A 177 -4.47 -5.55 -8.96
N GLN A 178 -5.10 -4.83 -9.89
CA GLN A 178 -6.00 -5.36 -10.93
C GLN A 178 -5.30 -6.13 -12.07
N HIS A 179 -4.00 -6.41 -11.98
CA HIS A 179 -3.28 -7.21 -12.96
C HIS A 179 -2.73 -8.48 -12.33
N GLY A 180 -3.54 -9.55 -12.28
CA GLY A 180 -3.11 -10.86 -11.80
C GLY A 180 -4.09 -11.52 -10.83
N GLN A 181 -5.39 -11.58 -11.17
CA GLN A 181 -6.43 -12.17 -10.30
C GLN A 181 -6.05 -13.55 -9.74
N ASP A 182 -5.25 -14.34 -10.48
CA ASP A 182 -4.84 -15.69 -10.05
C ASP A 182 -3.70 -15.67 -9.02
N LEU A 183 -2.74 -14.72 -9.12
CA LEU A 183 -1.60 -14.65 -8.19
C LEU A 183 -2.01 -14.07 -6.83
N ASN A 184 -2.82 -13.02 -6.80
CA ASN A 184 -3.31 -12.41 -5.57
C ASN A 184 -4.24 -13.36 -4.80
N ALA A 185 -5.14 -14.04 -5.50
CA ALA A 185 -6.00 -15.07 -4.89
C ALA A 185 -5.16 -16.22 -4.29
N LYS A 186 -4.09 -16.63 -4.96
CA LYS A 186 -3.18 -17.68 -4.47
C LYS A 186 -2.40 -17.21 -3.24
N THR A 187 -1.91 -15.96 -3.23
CA THR A 187 -1.18 -15.40 -2.09
C THR A 187 -2.08 -15.24 -0.86
N ALA A 188 -3.28 -14.69 -1.03
CA ALA A 188 -4.27 -14.59 0.04
C ALA A 188 -4.68 -15.97 0.58
N TYR A 189 -4.87 -16.96 -0.31
CA TYR A 189 -5.17 -18.33 0.10
C TYR A 189 -4.03 -18.97 0.89
N LEU A 190 -2.76 -18.77 0.47
CA LEU A 190 -1.59 -19.29 1.17
C LEU A 190 -1.43 -18.63 2.54
N HIS A 191 -1.72 -17.33 2.67
CA HIS A 191 -1.72 -16.63 3.94
C HIS A 191 -2.77 -17.21 4.90
N LEU A 192 -4.04 -17.30 4.46
CA LEU A 192 -5.11 -17.92 5.26
C LEU A 192 -4.81 -19.38 5.65
N LEU A 193 -4.18 -20.12 4.75
CA LEU A 193 -3.77 -21.52 5.03
C LEU A 193 -2.66 -21.57 6.08
N SER A 194 -1.71 -20.62 6.03
CA SER A 194 -0.64 -20.49 7.02
C SER A 194 -1.20 -20.18 8.41
N ASP A 195 -2.12 -19.22 8.51
CA ASP A 195 -2.75 -18.79 9.75
C ASP A 195 -3.57 -19.94 10.38
N ALA A 196 -4.38 -20.61 9.53
CA ALA A 196 -5.10 -21.81 9.96
C ALA A 196 -4.14 -22.92 10.43
N GLY A 197 -2.99 -23.07 9.75
CA GLY A 197 -1.96 -24.03 10.13
C GLY A 197 -1.34 -23.74 11.51
N VAL A 198 -1.06 -22.49 11.82
CA VAL A 198 -0.57 -22.04 13.13
C VAL A 198 -1.60 -22.35 14.20
N SER A 199 -2.84 -21.90 14.04
CA SER A 199 -3.91 -22.13 15.03
C SER A 199 -4.23 -23.62 15.22
N ILE A 200 -4.19 -24.45 14.16
CA ILE A 200 -4.31 -25.92 14.29
C ILE A 200 -3.13 -26.48 15.09
N GLY A 201 -1.92 -25.99 14.83
CA GLY A 201 -0.73 -26.38 15.61
C GLY A 201 -0.90 -26.11 17.10
N VAL A 202 -1.44 -24.94 17.47
CA VAL A 202 -1.75 -24.55 18.85
C VAL A 202 -2.82 -25.44 19.46
N ILE A 203 -3.90 -25.76 18.72
CA ILE A 203 -4.96 -26.69 19.18
C ILE A 203 -4.37 -28.07 19.49
N LEU A 204 -3.57 -28.60 18.56
CA LEU A 204 -2.92 -29.91 18.73
C LEU A 204 -1.97 -29.90 19.93
N ALA A 205 -1.21 -28.83 20.13
CA ALA A 205 -0.34 -28.68 21.29
C ALA A 205 -1.14 -28.73 22.61
N GLY A 206 -2.20 -27.93 22.72
CA GLY A 206 -3.08 -27.92 23.88
C GLY A 206 -3.69 -29.30 24.19
N TRP A 207 -4.21 -29.96 23.17
CA TRP A 207 -4.78 -31.31 23.31
C TRP A 207 -3.73 -32.36 23.71
N LEU A 208 -2.54 -32.33 23.17
CA LEU A 208 -1.44 -33.22 23.51
C LEU A 208 -0.95 -32.98 24.94
N ILE A 209 -0.89 -31.73 25.40
CA ILE A 209 -0.56 -31.38 26.79
C ILE A 209 -1.55 -32.03 27.77
N ASP A 210 -2.86 -31.91 27.49
CA ASP A 210 -3.90 -32.50 28.35
C ASP A 210 -3.85 -34.03 28.33
N LEU A 211 -3.53 -34.66 27.20
CA LEU A 211 -3.42 -36.13 27.09
C LEU A 211 -2.19 -36.69 27.76
N THR A 212 -1.03 -36.06 27.59
CA THR A 212 0.27 -36.61 27.98
C THR A 212 0.81 -36.06 29.28
N GLY A 213 0.31 -34.88 29.72
CA GLY A 213 0.90 -34.10 30.81
C GLY A 213 2.26 -33.52 30.52
N TRP A 214 2.76 -33.62 29.27
CA TRP A 214 4.10 -33.19 28.90
C TRP A 214 4.15 -31.69 28.59
N GLN A 215 4.57 -30.91 29.55
CA GLN A 215 4.54 -29.44 29.55
C GLN A 215 5.53 -28.81 28.51
N LEU A 216 6.57 -29.56 28.06
CA LEU A 216 7.52 -29.06 27.08
C LEU A 216 6.95 -28.93 25.67
N ILE A 217 5.75 -29.45 25.40
CA ILE A 217 5.06 -29.29 24.10
C ILE A 217 4.82 -27.84 23.81
N ASP A 218 4.35 -27.05 24.78
CA ASP A 218 4.04 -25.63 24.60
C ASP A 218 5.26 -24.80 24.14
N PRO A 219 6.40 -24.77 24.86
CA PRO A 219 7.57 -24.01 24.41
C PRO A 219 8.18 -24.52 23.11
N ILE A 220 8.12 -25.83 22.82
CA ILE A 220 8.58 -26.35 21.53
C ILE A 220 7.71 -25.82 20.41
N VAL A 221 6.39 -25.90 20.54
CA VAL A 221 5.44 -25.42 19.52
C VAL A 221 5.52 -23.91 19.38
N SER A 222 5.68 -23.15 20.47
CA SER A 222 5.84 -21.69 20.39
C SER A 222 7.09 -21.28 19.62
N LEU A 223 8.21 -21.96 19.79
CA LEU A 223 9.43 -21.69 19.02
C LEU A 223 9.25 -22.00 17.52
N ILE A 224 8.58 -23.11 17.21
CA ILE A 224 8.25 -23.46 15.81
C ILE A 224 7.36 -22.39 15.20
N ILE A 225 6.31 -21.97 15.91
CA ILE A 225 5.40 -20.90 15.47
C ILE A 225 6.17 -19.59 15.28
N GLY A 226 7.04 -19.20 16.22
CA GLY A 226 7.88 -18.02 16.12
C GLY A 226 8.76 -18.01 14.86
N VAL A 227 9.33 -19.17 14.48
CA VAL A 227 10.08 -19.32 13.22
C VAL A 227 9.17 -19.17 12.01
N ILE A 228 8.00 -19.78 12.02
CA ILE A 228 7.02 -19.69 10.93
C ILE A 228 6.57 -18.23 10.75
N ILE A 229 6.21 -17.53 11.83
CA ILE A 229 5.82 -16.12 11.80
C ILE A 229 6.94 -15.25 11.22
N LEU A 230 8.18 -15.44 11.66
CA LEU A 230 9.32 -14.67 11.17
C LEU A 230 9.57 -14.93 9.68
N ALA A 231 9.48 -16.20 9.25
CA ALA A 231 9.65 -16.57 7.86
C ALA A 231 8.55 -16.02 6.95
N SER A 232 7.29 -16.06 7.39
CA SER A 232 6.16 -15.50 6.63
C SER A 232 6.18 -13.98 6.57
N ALA A 233 6.61 -13.31 7.63
CA ALA A 233 6.71 -11.86 7.69
C ALA A 233 7.94 -11.29 6.95
N TRP A 234 8.95 -12.11 6.68
CA TRP A 234 10.22 -11.66 6.09
C TRP A 234 10.08 -10.88 4.77
N PRO A 235 9.28 -11.32 3.77
CA PRO A 235 9.08 -10.56 2.54
C PRO A 235 8.49 -9.18 2.81
N VAL A 236 7.45 -9.08 3.66
CA VAL A 236 6.79 -7.83 4.01
C VAL A 236 7.75 -6.89 4.75
N MET A 237 8.57 -7.44 5.65
CA MET A 237 9.60 -6.66 6.36
C MET A 237 10.63 -6.09 5.40
N ARG A 238 11.11 -6.89 4.45
CA ARG A 238 12.06 -6.45 3.43
C ARG A 238 11.46 -5.35 2.56
N GLU A 239 10.23 -5.53 2.08
CA GLU A 239 9.52 -4.54 1.29
C GLU A 239 9.32 -3.25 2.08
N THR A 240 8.87 -3.32 3.33
CA THR A 240 8.72 -2.15 4.21
C THR A 240 10.01 -1.36 4.35
N VAL A 241 11.15 -2.04 4.51
CA VAL A 241 12.47 -1.38 4.57
C VAL A 241 12.82 -0.74 3.23
N ASN A 242 12.59 -1.43 2.12
CA ASN A 242 12.82 -0.93 0.77
C ASN A 242 12.02 0.36 0.52
N LEU A 243 10.71 0.37 0.85
CA LEU A 243 9.87 1.56 0.74
C LEU A 243 10.40 2.71 1.61
N ALA A 244 10.88 2.42 2.81
CA ALA A 244 11.40 3.43 3.73
C ALA A 244 12.70 4.12 3.25
N ILE A 245 13.49 3.43 2.45
CA ILE A 245 14.75 3.97 1.88
C ILE A 245 14.57 4.46 0.43
N ASN A 246 13.34 4.64 -0.02
CA ASN A 246 13.01 5.08 -1.37
C ASN A 246 13.51 4.14 -2.48
N ALA A 247 13.59 2.84 -2.23
CA ALA A 247 13.84 1.87 -3.29
C ALA A 247 12.63 1.77 -4.22
N VAL A 248 12.85 1.34 -5.46
CA VAL A 248 11.77 1.07 -6.41
C VAL A 248 10.85 0.00 -5.83
N PRO A 249 9.52 0.25 -5.74
CA PRO A 249 8.58 -0.75 -5.23
C PRO A 249 8.60 -2.04 -6.06
N GLU A 250 8.46 -3.20 -5.43
CA GLU A 250 8.45 -4.51 -6.13
C GLU A 250 7.31 -4.63 -7.17
N THR A 251 6.28 -3.80 -7.04
CA THR A 251 5.15 -3.74 -7.98
C THR A 251 5.48 -3.00 -9.27
N VAL A 252 6.60 -2.29 -9.34
CA VAL A 252 7.01 -1.46 -10.47
C VAL A 252 8.16 -2.12 -11.22
N ASN A 253 7.98 -2.32 -12.52
CA ASN A 253 9.04 -2.82 -13.39
C ASN A 253 9.81 -1.65 -14.03
N GLU A 254 10.92 -1.25 -13.41
CA GLU A 254 11.76 -0.14 -13.87
C GLU A 254 12.31 -0.39 -15.28
N VAL A 255 12.68 -1.63 -15.61
CA VAL A 255 13.20 -1.98 -16.95
C VAL A 255 12.14 -1.75 -18.04
N ALA A 256 10.89 -2.17 -17.78
CA ALA A 256 9.80 -1.96 -18.72
C ALA A 256 9.46 -0.47 -18.89
N ILE A 257 9.53 0.33 -17.82
CA ILE A 257 9.35 1.79 -17.88
C ILE A 257 10.46 2.43 -18.72
N SER A 258 11.71 2.05 -18.47
CA SER A 258 12.87 2.54 -19.20
C SER A 258 12.76 2.22 -20.69
N GLU A 259 12.43 0.97 -21.05
CA GLU A 259 12.19 0.57 -22.44
C GLU A 259 11.02 1.32 -23.07
N TYR A 260 9.93 1.52 -22.35
CA TYR A 260 8.78 2.28 -22.82
C TYR A 260 9.18 3.72 -23.16
N LEU A 261 9.88 4.41 -22.24
CA LEU A 261 10.24 5.81 -22.39
C LEU A 261 11.24 6.04 -23.53
N VAL A 262 12.26 5.20 -23.66
CA VAL A 262 13.28 5.32 -24.71
C VAL A 262 12.71 5.04 -26.11
N ASN A 263 11.70 4.19 -26.22
CA ASN A 263 11.07 3.84 -27.50
C ASN A 263 9.95 4.83 -27.94
N GLN A 264 9.71 5.92 -27.20
CA GLN A 264 8.74 6.92 -27.62
C GLN A 264 9.25 7.71 -28.84
N GLU A 265 8.34 8.02 -29.76
CA GLU A 265 8.66 8.83 -30.94
C GLU A 265 9.15 10.21 -30.49
N GLY A 266 10.30 10.63 -31.03
CA GLY A 266 10.94 11.89 -30.70
C GLY A 266 11.86 11.85 -29.47
N VAL A 267 11.98 10.74 -28.76
CA VAL A 267 12.95 10.58 -27.66
C VAL A 267 14.29 10.12 -28.23
N LEU A 268 15.34 10.90 -27.97
CA LEU A 268 16.72 10.64 -28.40
C LEU A 268 17.56 9.97 -27.32
N ALA A 269 17.31 10.34 -26.05
CA ALA A 269 17.98 9.76 -24.89
C ALA A 269 17.15 9.96 -23.62
N MET A 270 17.43 9.15 -22.62
CA MET A 270 16.85 9.23 -21.28
C MET A 270 17.96 9.21 -20.25
N HIS A 271 17.84 10.01 -19.19
CA HIS A 271 18.73 9.99 -18.02
C HIS A 271 17.99 10.46 -16.77
N ASP A 272 18.63 10.31 -15.59
CA ASP A 272 18.09 10.68 -14.28
C ASP A 272 16.69 10.12 -14.03
N LEU A 273 16.49 8.83 -14.36
CA LEU A 273 15.26 8.12 -14.03
C LEU A 273 15.29 7.75 -12.55
N HIS A 274 14.40 8.38 -11.78
CA HIS A 274 14.20 8.07 -10.38
C HIS A 274 12.77 7.63 -10.13
N ILE A 275 12.61 6.51 -9.43
CA ILE A 275 11.30 5.94 -9.07
C ILE A 275 11.33 5.68 -7.58
N TRP A 276 10.35 6.23 -6.83
CA TRP A 276 10.28 6.06 -5.38
C TRP A 276 8.85 6.01 -4.87
N PRO A 277 8.58 5.34 -3.73
CA PRO A 277 7.26 5.28 -3.14
C PRO A 277 6.91 6.59 -2.42
N LEU A 278 5.68 7.04 -2.58
CA LEU A 278 5.07 8.10 -1.77
C LEU A 278 4.27 7.52 -0.62
N SER A 279 3.78 6.31 -0.78
CA SER A 279 3.04 5.53 0.22
C SER A 279 3.24 4.04 -0.04
N THR A 280 2.54 3.19 0.69
CA THR A 280 2.49 1.74 0.41
C THR A 280 1.76 1.40 -0.90
N THR A 281 1.08 2.37 -1.53
CA THR A 281 0.25 2.16 -2.72
C THR A 281 0.46 3.18 -3.83
N GLU A 282 1.23 4.24 -3.60
CA GLU A 282 1.49 5.29 -4.60
C GLU A 282 2.98 5.43 -4.85
N THR A 283 3.31 5.60 -6.13
CA THR A 283 4.67 5.73 -6.63
C THR A 283 4.83 7.03 -7.40
N ALA A 284 5.97 7.68 -7.23
CA ALA A 284 6.40 8.83 -8.01
C ALA A 284 7.55 8.46 -8.92
N LEU A 285 7.66 9.20 -10.04
CA LEU A 285 8.72 9.07 -11.02
C LEU A 285 9.17 10.46 -11.45
N THR A 286 10.48 10.63 -11.57
CA THR A 286 11.08 11.74 -12.32
C THR A 286 12.02 11.21 -13.39
N VAL A 287 12.06 11.88 -14.53
CA VAL A 287 12.94 11.50 -15.64
C VAL A 287 13.27 12.70 -16.49
N HIS A 288 14.46 12.70 -17.05
CA HIS A 288 14.89 13.64 -18.10
C HIS A 288 14.88 12.94 -19.45
N LEU A 289 14.20 13.54 -20.41
CA LEU A 289 14.10 13.03 -21.78
C LEU A 289 14.72 14.07 -22.74
N SER A 290 15.82 13.70 -23.39
CA SER A 290 16.33 14.45 -24.52
C SER A 290 15.47 14.14 -25.73
N VAL A 291 14.89 15.15 -26.33
CA VAL A 291 13.90 15.00 -27.42
C VAL A 291 14.27 15.80 -28.64
N ASP A 292 13.71 15.43 -29.78
CA ASP A 292 13.82 16.17 -31.04
C ASP A 292 13.14 17.54 -30.97
N ASP A 293 13.63 18.50 -31.77
CA ASP A 293 13.16 19.90 -31.76
C ASP A 293 11.65 20.04 -31.99
N TYR A 294 11.02 19.14 -32.76
CA TYR A 294 9.58 19.21 -33.04
C TYR A 294 8.72 18.96 -31.80
N VAL A 295 9.25 18.26 -30.78
CA VAL A 295 8.55 18.02 -29.52
C VAL A 295 8.50 19.30 -28.68
N PHE A 296 9.38 20.28 -28.91
CA PHE A 296 9.34 21.58 -28.22
C PHE A 296 8.28 22.55 -28.76
N ASP A 297 7.64 22.23 -29.88
CA ASP A 297 6.51 23.02 -30.37
C ASP A 297 5.34 22.92 -29.35
N ASP A 298 4.75 24.06 -28.98
CA ASP A 298 3.81 24.17 -27.82
C ASP A 298 2.67 23.14 -27.90
N ASP A 299 2.14 22.85 -29.07
CA ASP A 299 1.04 21.90 -29.25
C ASP A 299 1.52 20.43 -29.14
N HIS A 300 2.66 20.08 -29.73
CA HIS A 300 3.18 18.72 -29.75
C HIS A 300 3.76 18.29 -28.38
N GLY A 301 4.46 19.19 -27.71
CA GLY A 301 5.04 18.90 -26.38
C GLY A 301 3.98 18.62 -25.34
N GLN A 302 2.87 19.36 -25.34
CA GLN A 302 1.78 19.14 -24.38
C GLN A 302 1.07 17.80 -24.66
N GLU A 303 0.83 17.45 -25.92
CA GLU A 303 0.22 16.17 -26.29
C GLU A 303 1.14 14.99 -25.92
N PHE A 304 2.44 15.12 -26.20
CA PHE A 304 3.48 14.13 -25.85
C PHE A 304 3.50 13.87 -24.35
N LEU A 305 3.59 14.91 -23.49
CA LEU A 305 3.59 14.78 -22.05
C LEU A 305 2.30 14.15 -21.54
N THR A 306 1.15 14.62 -22.00
CA THR A 306 -0.16 14.11 -21.57
C THR A 306 -0.32 12.63 -21.87
N ARG A 307 0.16 12.17 -23.03
CA ARG A 307 0.14 10.78 -23.43
C ARG A 307 1.02 9.92 -22.51
N ILE A 308 2.29 10.31 -22.34
CA ILE A 308 3.24 9.54 -21.51
C ILE A 308 2.79 9.50 -20.05
N GLU A 309 2.33 10.62 -19.47
CA GLU A 309 1.78 10.64 -18.12
C GLU A 309 0.56 9.72 -17.99
N GLY A 310 -0.30 9.69 -19.00
CA GLY A 310 -1.47 8.81 -19.04
C GLY A 310 -1.08 7.32 -19.06
N ASP A 311 -0.14 6.95 -19.92
CA ASP A 311 0.34 5.58 -20.08
C ASP A 311 1.10 5.10 -18.82
N LEU A 312 1.98 5.96 -18.26
CA LEU A 312 2.70 5.65 -17.02
C LEU A 312 1.74 5.39 -15.85
N LYS A 313 0.64 6.13 -15.81
CA LYS A 313 -0.39 5.94 -14.79
C LYS A 313 -1.25 4.70 -15.02
N ALA A 314 -1.64 4.44 -16.27
CA ALA A 314 -2.55 3.34 -16.61
C ALA A 314 -1.85 1.99 -16.62
N ASP A 315 -0.65 1.90 -17.22
CA ASP A 315 0.01 0.65 -17.52
C ASP A 315 1.13 0.30 -16.52
N PHE A 316 1.75 1.32 -15.89
CA PHE A 316 2.89 1.14 -14.98
C PHE A 316 2.59 1.52 -13.53
N ALA A 317 1.36 1.90 -13.22
CA ALA A 317 0.93 2.28 -11.86
C ALA A 317 1.76 3.41 -11.21
N ILE A 318 2.22 4.40 -12.00
CA ILE A 318 2.91 5.59 -11.51
C ILE A 318 1.90 6.73 -11.33
N GLN A 319 1.62 7.14 -10.10
CA GLN A 319 0.61 8.16 -9.81
C GLN A 319 1.11 9.58 -9.96
N HIS A 320 2.39 9.83 -9.67
CA HIS A 320 3.01 11.15 -9.76
C HIS A 320 4.19 11.10 -10.72
N VAL A 321 4.04 11.74 -11.87
CA VAL A 321 5.06 11.79 -12.92
C VAL A 321 5.56 13.22 -13.07
N THR A 322 6.88 13.37 -13.18
CA THR A 322 7.52 14.62 -13.57
C THR A 322 8.53 14.33 -14.67
N ILE A 323 8.30 14.88 -15.85
CA ILE A 323 9.17 14.72 -17.01
C ILE A 323 9.78 16.07 -17.34
N GLN A 324 11.10 16.11 -17.39
CA GLN A 324 11.84 17.25 -17.91
C GLN A 324 12.22 16.95 -19.38
N LEU A 325 11.77 17.81 -20.30
CA LEU A 325 12.20 17.73 -21.69
C LEU A 325 13.45 18.57 -21.89
N GLU A 326 14.44 18.01 -22.60
CA GLU A 326 15.71 18.65 -22.89
C GLU A 326 16.00 18.61 -24.39
N ALA A 327 16.54 19.72 -24.95
CA ALA A 327 16.99 19.75 -26.34
C ALA A 327 18.21 18.86 -26.53
N ALA A 328 18.37 18.32 -27.73
CA ALA A 328 19.45 17.39 -28.08
C ALA A 328 20.88 17.91 -27.83
N GLU A 329 21.07 19.24 -27.73
CA GLU A 329 22.37 19.88 -27.47
C GLU A 329 22.84 19.80 -26.02
N HIS A 330 21.98 19.44 -25.07
CA HIS A 330 22.30 19.43 -23.61
C HIS A 330 22.99 18.14 -23.13
N LYS A 331 23.37 17.26 -24.04
CA LYS A 331 23.89 15.90 -23.75
C LYS A 331 25.23 15.83 -22.99
N GLU A 332 25.95 16.96 -22.81
CA GLU A 332 27.35 16.93 -22.34
C GLU A 332 27.54 17.05 -20.82
N ASN A 333 26.52 17.35 -20.02
CA ASN A 333 26.70 17.70 -18.60
C ASN A 333 25.98 16.81 -17.58
N CYS A 334 25.28 15.77 -17.97
CA CYS A 334 24.63 14.88 -17.03
C CYS A 334 25.54 13.69 -16.71
N ASN A 335 26.12 13.70 -15.51
CA ASN A 335 26.74 12.50 -14.94
C ASN A 335 25.63 11.47 -14.70
N VAL A 336 25.64 10.42 -15.52
CA VAL A 336 24.86 9.21 -15.30
C VAL A 336 25.37 8.59 -13.98
N ILE A 337 24.52 8.58 -12.95
CA ILE A 337 24.74 7.77 -11.74
C ILE A 337 24.22 6.37 -12.02
#